data_158bf11a19adee419e2fb092e0de910a
#
_entry.id   158bf11a19adee419e2fb092e0de910a
#
_cell.length_a   1.000
_cell.length_b   1.000
_cell.length_c   1.000
_cell.angle_alpha   90.00
_cell.angle_beta   90.00
_cell.angle_gamma   90.00
#
_symmetry.space_group_name_H-M   'P 1'
#
loop_
_entity.id
_entity.type
_entity.pdbx_description
1 polymer ?
#
loop_
_entity_poly.entity_id
_entity_poly.type
_entity_poly.pdbx_seq_one_letter_code
_entity_poly.pdbx_strand_id
1 'polypeptide(L)'
;MKRTAFAVTVIGLGLFAGAAAASDRCNVPMSEWQPRETLQQKLETQGWTVKRIKVEDGCYEVYAQDREGKRLEAYFDPKTLETVSGKSDD
;
A
#
# COMPACT_ATOMS: atom_id res chain seq x y z
N MET A 1 10.88 30.16 -37.79
CA MET A 1 10.84 29.83 -37.37
C MET A 1 10.42 29.36 -36.77
N LYS A 2 10.20 29.22 -36.59
CA LYS A 2 9.87 28.80 -36.00
C LYS A 2 9.51 28.07 -35.24
N ARG A 3 9.55 28.09 -34.98
CA ARG A 3 9.41 27.46 -34.25
C ARG A 3 9.05 27.00 -33.37
N THR A 4 9.10 27.11 -33.08
CA THR A 4 8.94 26.63 -32.20
C THR A 4 8.45 26.02 -31.43
N ALA A 5 8.39 26.18 -31.31
CA ALA A 5 8.05 25.66 -30.53
C ALA A 5 7.70 24.90 -29.86
N PHE A 6 7.66 24.87 -29.68
CA PHE A 6 7.47 24.14 -28.92
C PHE A 6 7.10 23.62 -28.11
N ALA A 7 7.20 23.86 -28.05
CA ALA A 7 7.05 23.40 -27.22
C ALA A 7 6.68 22.80 -26.53
N VAL A 8 6.56 22.88 -26.52
CA VAL A 8 6.32 22.33 -25.69
C VAL A 8 6.08 21.62 -25.06
N THR A 9 6.09 21.78 -25.08
CA THR A 9 6.01 21.18 -24.29
C THR A 9 5.73 20.52 -23.65
N VAL A 10 5.67 20.68 -23.62
CA VAL A 10 5.53 20.06 -22.80
C VAL A 10 5.12 19.36 -22.26
N ILE A 11 5.12 19.60 -22.37
CA ILE A 11 4.89 19.02 -21.67
C ILE A 11 4.57 18.24 -21.22
N GLY A 12 4.59 18.31 -21.32
CA GLY A 12 4.43 17.68 -20.64
C GLY A 12 4.27 17.17 -20.08
N LEU A 13 4.45 17.45 -19.87
CA LEU A 13 4.40 16.99 -19.07
C LEU A 13 3.87 16.45 -18.52
N GLY A 14 3.76 16.54 -18.53
CA GLY A 14 3.42 16.16 -17.75
C GLY A 14 3.17 15.41 -17.44
N LEU A 15 3.32 15.37 -17.31
CA LEU A 15 3.19 14.71 -16.79
C LEU A 15 3.14 14.01 -16.18
N PHE A 16 3.25 14.01 -15.88
CA PHE A 16 3.46 13.34 -15.10
C PHE A 16 3.13 13.19 -14.34
N ALA A 17 3.31 13.58 -14.60
CA ALA A 17 3.08 13.74 -13.50
C ALA A 17 2.22 13.02 -12.83
N GLY A 18 1.46 13.05 -13.01
CA GLY A 18 0.53 12.43 -12.28
C GLY A 18 0.89 11.17 -11.74
N ALA A 19 1.69 10.64 -12.21
CA ALA A 19 2.00 9.36 -11.81
C ALA A 19 2.16 9.20 -10.36
N ALA A 20 2.66 10.16 -9.77
CA ALA A 20 3.01 9.98 -8.41
C ALA A 20 1.87 9.58 -7.53
N ALA A 21 0.77 10.14 -7.79
CA ALA A 21 -0.32 9.93 -6.87
C ALA A 21 -0.81 8.53 -6.86
N ALA A 22 -0.48 7.81 -7.86
CA ALA A 22 -1.08 6.51 -7.99
C ALA A 22 -0.52 5.48 -7.06
N SER A 23 0.50 5.80 -6.33
CA SER A 23 1.14 4.76 -5.58
C SER A 23 0.42 4.38 -4.30
N ASP A 24 -0.47 5.20 -3.80
CA ASP A 24 -1.11 4.88 -2.54
C ASP A 24 -2.28 3.95 -2.72
N ARG A 25 -2.23 2.81 -2.09
CA ARG A 25 -3.34 1.88 -2.11
C ARG A 25 -4.39 2.21 -1.09
N CYS A 26 -3.99 2.79 0.03
CA CYS A 26 -4.91 3.14 1.09
C CYS A 26 -4.88 4.64 1.25
N ASN A 27 -5.99 5.19 1.69
CA ASN A 27 -6.11 6.62 1.77
C ASN A 27 -6.89 6.99 3.01
N VAL A 28 -6.35 6.68 4.16
CA VAL A 28 -7.01 6.90 5.43
C VAL A 28 -6.20 7.89 6.24
N PRO A 29 -6.83 8.94 6.77
CA PRO A 29 -6.11 9.87 7.64
C PRO A 29 -5.53 9.12 8.83
N MET A 30 -4.32 9.47 9.18
CA MET A 30 -3.65 8.75 10.25
C MET A 30 -4.40 8.79 11.56
N SER A 31 -5.19 9.82 11.78
CA SER A 31 -5.97 9.90 13.00
C SER A 31 -7.01 8.80 13.11
N GLU A 32 -7.29 8.12 12.00
CA GLU A 32 -8.29 7.06 12.01
C GLU A 32 -7.67 5.67 11.94
N TRP A 33 -6.38 5.58 12.00
CA TRP A 33 -5.71 4.29 11.93
C TRP A 33 -5.87 3.54 13.23
N GLN A 34 -6.08 2.26 13.13
CA GLN A 34 -6.04 1.40 14.30
C GLN A 34 -4.60 1.02 14.59
N PRO A 35 -4.26 0.73 15.84
CA PRO A 35 -2.88 0.36 16.15
C PRO A 35 -2.49 -0.92 15.44
N ARG A 36 -1.22 -1.02 15.12
CA ARG A 36 -0.77 -2.24 14.45
C ARG A 36 -0.94 -3.47 15.32
N GLU A 37 -0.95 -3.29 16.61
CA GLU A 37 -1.17 -4.42 17.51
C GLU A 37 -2.55 -5.04 17.32
N THR A 38 -3.52 -4.21 17.01
CA THR A 38 -4.86 -4.72 16.75
C THR A 38 -4.87 -5.60 15.51
N LEU A 39 -4.16 -5.16 14.47
CA LEU A 39 -4.05 -5.95 13.27
C LEU A 39 -3.30 -7.26 13.54
N GLN A 40 -2.25 -7.18 14.32
CA GLN A 40 -1.49 -8.37 14.63
C GLN A 40 -2.35 -9.39 15.35
N GLN A 41 -3.12 -8.96 16.33
CA GLN A 41 -3.98 -9.87 17.05
C GLN A 41 -5.02 -10.50 16.15
N LYS A 42 -5.57 -9.70 15.25
CA LYS A 42 -6.54 -10.21 14.32
C LYS A 42 -5.97 -11.33 13.49
N LEU A 43 -4.76 -11.13 12.98
CA LEU A 43 -4.15 -12.12 12.12
C LEU A 43 -3.72 -13.36 12.90
N GLU A 44 -3.26 -13.17 14.11
CA GLU A 44 -2.88 -14.32 14.94
C GLU A 44 -4.09 -15.16 15.27
N THR A 45 -5.23 -14.52 15.44
CA THR A 45 -6.47 -15.24 15.67
C THR A 45 -6.81 -16.12 14.48
N GLN A 46 -6.41 -15.71 13.29
CA GLN A 46 -6.64 -16.48 12.09
C GLN A 46 -5.61 -17.58 11.89
N GLY A 47 -4.64 -17.68 12.79
CA GLY A 47 -3.65 -18.71 12.67
C GLY A 47 -2.37 -18.29 11.97
N TRP A 48 -2.22 -17.01 11.69
CA TRP A 48 -1.02 -16.53 11.04
C TRP A 48 0.05 -16.23 12.07
N THR A 49 1.30 -16.37 11.64
CA THR A 49 2.43 -15.92 12.44
C THR A 49 2.94 -14.64 11.79
N VAL A 50 2.73 -13.53 12.47
CA VAL A 50 3.10 -12.24 11.92
C VAL A 50 4.58 -12.00 12.17
N LYS A 51 5.32 -11.74 11.10
CA LYS A 51 6.75 -11.48 11.20
C LYS A 51 7.05 -10.01 11.27
N ARG A 52 6.26 -9.20 10.59
CA ARG A 52 6.57 -7.80 10.51
C ARG A 52 5.38 -7.04 9.96
N ILE A 53 5.14 -5.87 10.53
CA ILE A 53 4.12 -4.97 10.01
C ILE A 53 4.77 -3.63 9.77
N LYS A 54 4.63 -3.10 8.58
CA LYS A 54 5.18 -1.78 8.30
C LYS A 54 4.16 -0.97 7.53
N VAL A 55 4.45 0.30 7.36
CA VAL A 55 3.57 1.20 6.63
C VAL A 55 4.11 1.35 5.22
N GLU A 56 3.25 1.15 4.25
CA GLU A 56 3.65 1.25 2.86
C GLU A 56 2.44 1.64 2.03
N ASP A 57 2.60 2.64 1.16
CA ASP A 57 1.51 3.07 0.29
C ASP A 57 0.25 3.43 1.07
N GLY A 58 0.42 3.99 2.26
CA GLY A 58 -0.72 4.39 3.06
C GLY A 58 -1.43 3.25 3.75
N CYS A 59 -0.91 2.05 3.66
CA CYS A 59 -1.52 0.86 4.25
C CYS A 59 -0.59 0.25 5.28
N TYR A 60 -1.11 -0.73 6.01
CA TYR A 60 -0.23 -1.63 6.75
C TYR A 60 0.17 -2.75 5.80
N GLU A 61 1.44 -2.98 5.70
CA GLU A 61 1.96 -4.10 4.91
C GLU A 61 2.46 -5.16 5.88
N VAL A 62 1.98 -6.37 5.74
CA VAL A 62 2.27 -7.44 6.67
C VAL A 62 3.05 -8.53 5.99
N TYR A 63 4.12 -8.95 6.66
CA TYR A 63 4.88 -10.12 6.26
C TYR A 63 4.58 -11.20 7.29
N ALA A 64 4.10 -12.33 6.85
CA ALA A 64 3.65 -13.35 7.78
C ALA A 64 3.76 -14.74 7.19
N GLN A 65 3.47 -15.73 8.01
CA GLN A 65 3.29 -17.10 7.54
C GLN A 65 1.88 -17.51 7.91
N ASP A 66 1.22 -18.23 7.00
CA ASP A 66 -0.12 -18.67 7.31
C ASP A 66 -0.06 -19.93 8.15
N ARG A 67 -1.23 -20.53 8.42
CA ARG A 67 -1.32 -21.70 9.23
C ARG A 67 -0.48 -22.83 8.74
N GLU A 68 -0.23 -22.89 7.45
CA GLU A 68 0.54 -23.96 6.86
C GLU A 68 2.00 -23.64 6.75
N GLY A 69 2.41 -22.51 7.30
CA GLY A 69 3.81 -22.12 7.24
C GLY A 69 4.20 -21.42 5.96
N LYS A 70 3.25 -21.14 5.10
CA LYS A 70 3.54 -20.53 3.83
C LYS A 70 3.73 -19.03 4.01
N ARG A 71 4.78 -18.50 3.45
CA ARG A 71 5.05 -17.07 3.57
C ARG A 71 4.11 -16.28 2.70
N LEU A 72 3.71 -15.14 3.22
CA LEU A 72 2.87 -14.25 2.44
C LEU A 72 3.10 -12.81 2.83
N GLU A 73 2.68 -11.95 1.95
CA GLU A 73 2.81 -10.53 2.12
C GLU A 73 1.47 -9.94 1.70
N ALA A 74 0.90 -9.11 2.55
CA ALA A 74 -0.43 -8.58 2.26
C ALA A 74 -0.56 -7.17 2.76
N TYR A 75 -1.44 -6.42 2.12
CA TYR A 75 -1.73 -5.05 2.52
C TYR A 75 -3.09 -4.99 3.16
N PHE A 76 -3.18 -4.17 4.19
CA PHE A 76 -4.43 -4.03 4.94
C PHE A 76 -4.78 -2.57 5.10
N ASP A 77 -6.06 -2.28 5.00
CA ASP A 77 -6.57 -0.96 5.26
C ASP A 77 -6.36 -0.62 6.73
N PRO A 78 -5.69 0.47 7.05
CA PRO A 78 -5.36 0.72 8.45
C PRO A 78 -6.55 1.10 9.32
N LYS A 79 -7.68 1.42 8.71
CA LYS A 79 -8.86 1.74 9.48
C LYS A 79 -9.74 0.51 9.68
N THR A 80 -10.01 -0.22 8.63
CA THR A 80 -10.91 -1.36 8.72
C THR A 80 -10.18 -2.66 8.99
N LEU A 81 -8.90 -2.69 8.72
CA LEU A 81 -8.04 -3.86 8.84
C LEU A 81 -8.44 -4.97 7.88
N GLU A 82 -9.09 -4.58 6.80
CA GLU A 82 -9.43 -5.54 5.76
C GLU A 82 -8.35 -5.61 4.71
N THR A 83 -8.21 -6.74 4.10
CA THR A 83 -7.21 -6.92 3.05
C THR A 83 -7.49 -5.99 1.88
N VAL A 84 -6.43 -5.38 1.38
CA VAL A 84 -6.52 -4.53 0.21
C VAL A 84 -5.90 -5.29 -0.94
N SER A 85 -6.57 -5.29 -2.04
CA SER A 85 -6.08 -6.03 -3.16
C SER A 85 -4.74 -5.53 -3.58
N GLY A 86 -4.02 -6.29 -4.05
CA GLY A 86 -2.86 -5.86 -4.42
C GLY A 86 -1.88 -6.76 -4.26
N LYS A 87 -1.65 -7.50 -3.94
CA LYS A 87 -0.80 -8.15 -3.98
C LYS A 87 -0.02 -8.86 -3.40
N SER A 88 0.24 -9.51 -3.46
CA SER A 88 0.91 -10.21 -2.78
C SER A 88 1.91 -10.79 -3.41
N ASP A 89 2.54 -11.07 -3.31
CA ASP A 89 3.45 -11.47 -3.91
C ASP A 89 3.95 -12.46 -3.81
N ASP A 90 3.98 -12.90 -3.94
CA ASP A 90 4.40 -13.90 -3.94
C ASP A 90 5.30 -14.20 -3.93
#